data_5f4380cc741422a6ea9f5d0082979dda
#
_entry.id   5f4380cc741422a6ea9f5d0082979dda
#
_cell.length_a   1.000
_cell.length_b   1.000
_cell.length_c   1.000
_cell.angle_alpha   90.00
_cell.angle_beta   90.00
_cell.angle_gamma   90.00
#
_symmetry.space_group_name_H-M   'P 1'
#
loop_
_entity.id
_entity.type
_entity.pdbx_description
1 polymer ?
#
loop_
_entity_poly.entity_id
_entity_poly.type
_entity_poly.pdbx_seq_one_letter_code
_entity_poly.pdbx_strand_id
1 'polypeptide(L)'
;MSIRTGLIGLGMMGRHHARVMRSIEGTELVAVADPFGDKHGAAAGLPLFQTVEELIAHGVDAVVCAVPTGLHEEVGLKLAAAGVHVMVEKPIAENVEAGQRLVDAFDSAGLVGAVGHIERFNPALQQMRKRIESGELGDIYQIATRRQGPFPARIADVGVVKDLGTHDIDLTAWIAQSPFAEVNAKTFTASERPHEDMIVATGRLASGVITNHIVNWLSPMKERLTIVTGERGAFVADTVTADLTFYENGSVPTEWDALSAFRGVSEGNVTRYAFAKAEPLKTEHEAFRDGILGNRNAYVSMREGLDTLRVAESMLESADSGSSVHL
;
A
#
# COMPACT_ATOMS: atom_id res chain seq x y z
N MET A 1 25.13 -8.10 14.97
CA MET A 1 24.14 -9.13 15.39
C MET A 1 23.04 -9.12 14.36
N SER A 2 22.51 -10.29 13.99
CA SER A 2 21.36 -10.41 13.10
C SER A 2 20.08 -10.22 13.90
N ILE A 3 19.07 -9.52 13.33
CA ILE A 3 17.74 -9.37 13.94
C ILE A 3 17.03 -10.72 13.81
N ARG A 4 16.60 -11.29 14.93
CA ARG A 4 15.83 -12.56 14.97
C ARG A 4 14.38 -12.28 14.60
N THR A 5 13.94 -12.79 13.48
CA THR A 5 12.58 -12.51 12.97
C THR A 5 11.68 -13.73 13.07
N GLY A 6 10.40 -13.48 13.34
CA GLY A 6 9.32 -14.46 13.29
C GLY A 6 8.29 -14.13 12.23
N LEU A 7 7.50 -15.10 11.82
CA LEU A 7 6.36 -14.91 10.93
C LEU A 7 5.11 -15.52 11.54
N ILE A 8 4.02 -14.77 11.62
CA ILE A 8 2.71 -15.24 12.07
C ILE A 8 1.73 -15.22 10.90
N GLY A 9 1.04 -16.35 10.68
CA GLY A 9 0.15 -16.55 9.54
C GLY A 9 0.89 -17.11 8.34
N LEU A 10 0.64 -18.39 8.01
CA LEU A 10 1.28 -19.12 6.90
C LEU A 10 0.36 -19.32 5.70
N GLY A 11 -0.61 -18.42 5.54
CA GLY A 11 -1.51 -18.39 4.39
C GLY A 11 -0.81 -17.95 3.08
N MET A 12 -1.62 -17.47 2.14
CA MET A 12 -1.13 -17.05 0.81
C MET A 12 -0.04 -15.96 0.89
N MET A 13 -0.21 -14.92 1.72
CA MET A 13 0.81 -13.88 1.89
C MET A 13 1.97 -14.41 2.75
N GLY A 14 1.70 -15.14 3.83
CA GLY A 14 2.74 -15.66 4.71
C GLY A 14 3.81 -16.47 3.99
N ARG A 15 3.45 -17.30 3.01
CA ARG A 15 4.45 -18.06 2.22
C ARG A 15 5.38 -17.14 1.41
N HIS A 16 4.87 -16.01 0.91
CA HIS A 16 5.68 -15.04 0.16
C HIS A 16 6.61 -14.28 1.12
N HIS A 17 6.10 -13.86 2.28
CA HIS A 17 6.92 -13.30 3.34
C HIS A 17 8.02 -14.26 3.80
N ALA A 18 7.69 -15.52 4.09
CA ALA A 18 8.67 -16.52 4.50
C ALA A 18 9.80 -16.72 3.49
N ARG A 19 9.47 -16.72 2.19
CA ARG A 19 10.47 -16.80 1.11
C ARG A 19 11.42 -15.60 1.12
N VAL A 20 10.85 -14.39 1.21
CA VAL A 20 11.64 -13.16 1.18
C VAL A 20 12.47 -13.00 2.45
N MET A 21 11.90 -13.21 3.63
CA MET A 21 12.60 -13.07 4.92
C MET A 21 13.89 -13.87 5.00
N ARG A 22 13.93 -15.06 4.38
CA ARG A 22 15.16 -15.87 4.30
C ARG A 22 16.27 -15.25 3.46
N SER A 23 15.97 -14.26 2.64
CA SER A 23 16.93 -13.59 1.74
C SER A 23 17.37 -12.21 2.21
N ILE A 24 16.85 -11.72 3.34
CA ILE A 24 17.16 -10.37 3.84
C ILE A 24 18.45 -10.42 4.66
N GLU A 25 19.46 -9.72 4.21
CA GLU A 25 20.73 -9.57 4.93
C GLU A 25 20.51 -8.83 6.26
N GLY A 26 21.18 -9.28 7.32
CA GLY A 26 21.10 -8.68 8.65
C GLY A 26 19.88 -9.13 9.46
N THR A 27 19.02 -9.99 8.92
CA THR A 27 17.93 -10.65 9.64
C THR A 27 18.03 -12.17 9.54
N GLU A 28 17.37 -12.87 10.45
CA GLU A 28 17.28 -14.33 10.45
C GLU A 28 15.85 -14.75 10.79
N LEU A 29 15.15 -15.43 9.87
CA LEU A 29 13.86 -16.06 10.17
C LEU A 29 14.11 -17.29 11.03
N VAL A 30 13.79 -17.21 12.32
CA VAL A 30 14.12 -18.25 13.30
C VAL A 30 12.95 -19.18 13.64
N ALA A 31 11.72 -18.71 13.44
CA ALA A 31 10.51 -19.49 13.75
C ALA A 31 9.29 -18.91 13.04
N VAL A 32 8.24 -19.71 12.95
CA VAL A 32 6.94 -19.32 12.39
C VAL A 32 5.79 -19.80 13.29
N ALA A 33 4.62 -19.14 13.19
CA ALA A 33 3.43 -19.54 13.94
C ALA A 33 2.17 -19.50 13.06
N ASP A 34 1.35 -20.56 13.16
CA ASP A 34 0.02 -20.62 12.55
C ASP A 34 -0.81 -21.69 13.28
N PRO A 35 -2.00 -21.37 13.83
CA PRO A 35 -2.85 -22.32 14.54
C PRO A 35 -3.36 -23.46 13.66
N PHE A 36 -3.38 -23.27 12.33
CA PHE A 36 -3.84 -24.27 11.36
C PHE A 36 -2.69 -25.06 10.71
N GLY A 37 -1.45 -24.81 11.17
CA GLY A 37 -0.24 -25.45 10.68
C GLY A 37 0.25 -24.91 9.33
N ASP A 38 1.27 -25.52 8.78
CA ASP A 38 1.95 -25.08 7.56
C ASP A 38 1.44 -25.83 6.32
N LYS A 39 0.34 -25.37 5.74
CA LYS A 39 -0.26 -25.97 4.54
C LYS A 39 0.54 -25.72 3.25
N HIS A 40 1.45 -24.76 3.27
CA HIS A 40 2.17 -24.30 2.07
C HIS A 40 3.67 -24.57 2.11
N GLY A 41 4.17 -25.26 3.14
CA GLY A 41 5.60 -25.53 3.31
C GLY A 41 6.43 -24.28 3.63
N ALA A 42 5.79 -23.24 4.16
CA ALA A 42 6.44 -21.95 4.43
C ALA A 42 7.44 -22.04 5.58
N ALA A 43 7.26 -22.92 6.54
CA ALA A 43 8.18 -23.14 7.65
C ALA A 43 9.54 -23.69 7.18
N ALA A 44 9.55 -24.57 6.16
CA ALA A 44 10.76 -25.14 5.57
C ALA A 44 11.77 -25.69 6.62
N GLY A 45 11.25 -26.40 7.62
CA GLY A 45 12.06 -27.01 8.69
C GLY A 45 12.33 -26.12 9.91
N LEU A 46 11.88 -24.87 9.92
CA LEU A 46 11.92 -24.02 11.11
C LEU A 46 10.91 -24.49 12.17
N PRO A 47 11.15 -24.17 13.46
CA PRO A 47 10.16 -24.34 14.51
C PRO A 47 8.81 -23.72 14.11
N LEU A 48 7.74 -24.53 14.22
CA LEU A 48 6.36 -24.14 13.94
C LEU A 48 5.57 -24.16 15.24
N PHE A 49 5.06 -23.01 15.63
CA PHE A 49 4.23 -22.81 16.80
C PHE A 49 2.76 -22.66 16.45
N GLN A 50 1.88 -22.85 17.42
CA GLN A 50 0.45 -22.67 17.23
C GLN A 50 -0.05 -21.32 17.72
N THR A 51 0.71 -20.66 18.61
CA THR A 51 0.32 -19.41 19.25
C THR A 51 1.38 -18.33 19.10
N VAL A 52 0.95 -17.09 19.27
CA VAL A 52 1.83 -15.91 19.29
C VAL A 52 2.76 -15.95 20.48
N GLU A 53 2.25 -16.38 21.63
CA GLU A 53 2.97 -16.48 22.90
C GLU A 53 4.14 -17.47 22.81
N GLU A 54 3.95 -18.60 22.16
CA GLU A 54 5.01 -19.58 21.92
C GLU A 54 6.12 -19.01 21.04
N LEU A 55 5.76 -18.25 19.99
CA LEU A 55 6.72 -17.59 19.12
C LEU A 55 7.51 -16.50 19.88
N ILE A 56 6.83 -15.71 20.71
CA ILE A 56 7.47 -14.70 21.57
C ILE A 56 8.44 -15.39 22.54
N ALA A 57 8.01 -16.48 23.20
CA ALA A 57 8.85 -17.24 24.13
C ALA A 57 10.09 -17.88 23.48
N HIS A 58 10.04 -18.14 22.16
CA HIS A 58 11.20 -18.62 21.39
C HIS A 58 12.30 -17.54 21.25
N GLY A 59 11.96 -16.28 21.48
CA GLY A 59 12.91 -15.15 21.45
C GLY A 59 13.08 -14.60 20.04
N VAL A 60 12.17 -13.74 19.64
CA VAL A 60 12.19 -12.95 18.39
C VAL A 60 12.30 -11.47 18.72
N ASP A 61 13.05 -10.72 17.90
CA ASP A 61 13.19 -9.26 18.01
C ASP A 61 12.12 -8.53 17.19
N ALA A 62 11.69 -9.15 16.09
CA ALA A 62 10.72 -8.59 15.16
C ALA A 62 9.85 -9.68 14.53
N VAL A 63 8.62 -9.33 14.17
CA VAL A 63 7.65 -10.25 13.59
C VAL A 63 6.99 -9.62 12.36
N VAL A 64 6.74 -10.46 11.35
CA VAL A 64 5.80 -10.15 10.26
C VAL A 64 4.47 -10.82 10.59
N CYS A 65 3.39 -10.02 10.62
CA CYS A 65 2.05 -10.47 10.94
C CYS A 65 1.19 -10.50 9.67
N ALA A 66 0.99 -11.71 9.12
CA ALA A 66 0.20 -11.97 7.90
C ALA A 66 -1.06 -12.79 8.19
N VAL A 67 -1.68 -12.55 9.34
CA VAL A 67 -2.96 -13.13 9.75
C VAL A 67 -4.15 -12.41 9.08
N PRO A 68 -5.39 -12.91 9.17
CA PRO A 68 -6.57 -12.15 8.76
C PRO A 68 -6.67 -10.81 9.49
N THR A 69 -7.19 -9.78 8.80
CA THR A 69 -7.23 -8.38 9.28
C THR A 69 -7.85 -8.22 10.66
N GLY A 70 -8.94 -8.95 10.96
CA GLY A 70 -9.60 -8.89 12.27
C GLY A 70 -8.74 -9.36 13.47
N LEU A 71 -7.58 -10.02 13.21
CA LEU A 71 -6.64 -10.47 14.24
C LEU A 71 -5.43 -9.55 14.39
N HIS A 72 -5.25 -8.53 13.53
CA HIS A 72 -4.07 -7.65 13.56
C HIS A 72 -3.93 -6.93 14.90
N GLU A 73 -5.04 -6.44 15.46
CA GLU A 73 -5.04 -5.76 16.76
C GLU A 73 -4.58 -6.69 17.89
N GLU A 74 -5.23 -7.85 18.04
CA GLU A 74 -4.91 -8.79 19.13
C GLU A 74 -3.44 -9.21 19.08
N VAL A 75 -2.99 -9.64 17.90
CA VAL A 75 -1.60 -10.09 17.69
C VAL A 75 -0.61 -8.94 17.90
N GLY A 76 -0.89 -7.77 17.33
CA GLY A 76 -0.02 -6.61 17.44
C GLY A 76 0.14 -6.13 18.88
N LEU A 77 -0.94 -6.08 19.67
CA LEU A 77 -0.90 -5.68 21.09
C LEU A 77 -0.08 -6.67 21.94
N LYS A 78 -0.18 -7.99 21.68
CA LYS A 78 0.66 -8.99 22.33
C LYS A 78 2.13 -8.78 22.03
N LEU A 79 2.48 -8.49 20.77
CA LEU A 79 3.85 -8.23 20.35
C LEU A 79 4.39 -6.93 20.95
N ALA A 80 3.60 -5.86 20.98
CA ALA A 80 3.97 -4.60 21.62
C ALA A 80 4.26 -4.77 23.11
N ALA A 81 3.37 -5.50 23.83
CA ALA A 81 3.56 -5.80 25.26
C ALA A 81 4.83 -6.64 25.55
N ALA A 82 5.26 -7.44 24.58
CA ALA A 82 6.48 -8.23 24.66
C ALA A 82 7.76 -7.50 24.20
N GLY A 83 7.65 -6.25 23.77
CA GLY A 83 8.79 -5.47 23.28
C GLY A 83 9.28 -5.89 21.88
N VAL A 84 8.41 -6.48 21.04
CA VAL A 84 8.74 -7.01 19.73
C VAL A 84 8.29 -6.05 18.64
N HIS A 85 9.19 -5.69 17.71
CA HIS A 85 8.86 -4.91 16.53
C HIS A 85 7.91 -5.68 15.60
N VAL A 86 7.03 -4.98 14.87
CA VAL A 86 6.10 -5.66 13.96
C VAL A 86 5.95 -4.96 12.61
N MET A 87 5.78 -5.75 11.57
CA MET A 87 5.16 -5.33 10.32
C MET A 87 3.86 -6.11 10.17
N VAL A 88 2.71 -5.41 10.21
CA VAL A 88 1.39 -6.01 9.96
C VAL A 88 1.02 -5.85 8.48
N GLU A 89 0.35 -6.84 7.92
CA GLU A 89 -0.22 -6.72 6.59
C GLU A 89 -1.29 -5.63 6.55
N LYS A 90 -1.52 -5.08 5.36
CA LYS A 90 -2.59 -4.10 5.13
C LYS A 90 -3.98 -4.79 5.11
N PRO A 91 -5.05 -4.05 5.48
CA PRO A 91 -5.03 -2.78 6.20
C PRO A 91 -4.52 -2.96 7.64
N ILE A 92 -4.08 -1.88 8.26
CA ILE A 92 -3.49 -1.94 9.62
C ILE A 92 -4.37 -2.70 10.63
N ALA A 93 -5.68 -2.52 10.56
CA ALA A 93 -6.67 -3.15 11.43
C ALA A 93 -8.04 -3.21 10.73
N GLU A 94 -9.02 -3.81 11.41
CA GLU A 94 -10.39 -3.94 10.91
C GLU A 94 -11.11 -2.58 10.84
N ASN A 95 -10.85 -1.69 11.80
CA ASN A 95 -11.43 -0.34 11.91
C ASN A 95 -10.42 0.65 12.49
N VAL A 96 -10.80 1.95 12.42
CA VAL A 96 -9.95 3.06 12.86
C VAL A 96 -9.61 2.98 14.35
N GLU A 97 -10.54 2.58 15.22
CA GLU A 97 -10.32 2.49 16.65
C GLU A 97 -9.30 1.40 16.99
N ALA A 98 -9.38 0.24 16.36
CA ALA A 98 -8.40 -0.83 16.52
C ALA A 98 -7.02 -0.42 16.01
N GLY A 99 -6.97 0.26 14.86
CA GLY A 99 -5.74 0.83 14.31
C GLY A 99 -5.12 1.87 15.24
N GLN A 100 -5.93 2.73 15.87
CA GLN A 100 -5.44 3.74 16.83
C GLN A 100 -4.80 3.07 18.05
N ARG A 101 -5.42 2.00 18.61
CA ARG A 101 -4.84 1.26 19.74
C ARG A 101 -3.47 0.63 19.38
N LEU A 102 -3.31 0.14 18.16
CA LEU A 102 -2.00 -0.35 17.68
C LEU A 102 -0.97 0.77 17.62
N VAL A 103 -1.31 1.92 17.01
CA VAL A 103 -0.43 3.09 16.95
C VAL A 103 0.03 3.49 18.35
N ASP A 104 -0.92 3.64 19.28
CA ASP A 104 -0.63 4.10 20.66
C ASP A 104 0.27 3.10 21.41
N ALA A 105 0.05 1.80 21.22
CA ALA A 105 0.84 0.76 21.86
C ALA A 105 2.31 0.76 21.37
N PHE A 106 2.53 0.84 20.05
CA PHE A 106 3.88 0.84 19.47
C PHE A 106 4.62 2.15 19.71
N ASP A 107 3.94 3.29 19.62
CA ASP A 107 4.51 4.61 19.94
C ASP A 107 4.93 4.67 21.42
N SER A 108 4.06 4.22 22.35
CA SER A 108 4.35 4.23 23.78
C SER A 108 5.50 3.30 24.17
N ALA A 109 5.67 2.18 23.48
CA ALA A 109 6.76 1.24 23.69
C ALA A 109 8.06 1.65 22.99
N GLY A 110 8.05 2.68 22.13
CA GLY A 110 9.21 3.08 21.32
C GLY A 110 9.60 2.06 20.25
N LEU A 111 8.67 1.16 19.89
CA LEU A 111 8.89 0.09 18.94
C LEU A 111 8.65 0.56 17.50
N VAL A 112 9.20 -0.19 16.55
CA VAL A 112 8.87 -0.06 15.13
C VAL A 112 7.59 -0.83 14.86
N GLY A 113 6.53 -0.11 14.51
CA GLY A 113 5.29 -0.65 13.96
C GLY A 113 5.17 -0.24 12.51
N ALA A 114 5.24 -1.21 11.60
CA ALA A 114 5.12 -0.99 10.15
C ALA A 114 3.83 -1.61 9.60
N VAL A 115 3.38 -1.10 8.45
CA VAL A 115 2.24 -1.65 7.70
C VAL A 115 2.68 -2.06 6.31
N GLY A 116 2.24 -3.23 5.85
CA GLY A 116 2.58 -3.87 4.57
C GLY A 116 1.98 -3.17 3.34
N HIS A 117 2.22 -1.87 3.16
CA HIS A 117 1.83 -1.15 1.96
C HIS A 117 2.86 -1.33 0.85
N ILE A 118 2.95 -2.54 0.35
CA ILE A 118 3.95 -3.03 -0.62
C ILE A 118 4.07 -2.16 -1.87
N GLU A 119 2.99 -1.53 -2.31
CA GLU A 119 2.99 -0.74 -3.55
C GLU A 119 3.93 0.48 -3.48
N ARG A 120 4.18 1.05 -2.30
CA ARG A 120 5.20 2.12 -2.15
C ARG A 120 6.59 1.67 -2.57
N PHE A 121 6.87 0.37 -2.54
CA PHE A 121 8.15 -0.23 -2.89
C PHE A 121 8.20 -0.70 -4.35
N ASN A 122 7.15 -0.46 -5.14
CA ASN A 122 7.16 -0.74 -6.57
C ASN A 122 8.19 0.17 -7.27
N PRO A 123 9.11 -0.39 -8.07
CA PRO A 123 10.18 0.39 -8.70
C PRO A 123 9.69 1.55 -9.56
N ALA A 124 8.56 1.42 -10.25
CA ALA A 124 8.00 2.50 -11.06
C ALA A 124 7.56 3.67 -10.19
N LEU A 125 6.88 3.38 -9.05
CA LEU A 125 6.40 4.40 -8.12
C LEU A 125 7.55 5.06 -7.35
N GLN A 126 8.56 4.30 -6.97
CA GLN A 126 9.79 4.84 -6.37
C GLN A 126 10.50 5.82 -7.32
N GLN A 127 10.62 5.45 -8.60
CA GLN A 127 11.21 6.33 -9.60
C GLN A 127 10.34 7.55 -9.90
N MET A 128 9.01 7.39 -9.96
CA MET A 128 8.07 8.50 -10.10
C MET A 128 8.24 9.49 -8.96
N ARG A 129 8.19 9.02 -7.71
CA ARG A 129 8.33 9.85 -6.52
C ARG A 129 9.65 10.63 -6.53
N LYS A 130 10.78 9.95 -6.78
CA LYS A 130 12.10 10.59 -6.86
C LYS A 130 12.15 11.71 -7.90
N ARG A 131 11.49 11.54 -9.06
CA ARG A 131 11.46 12.53 -10.13
C ARG A 131 10.57 13.72 -9.79
N ILE A 132 9.45 13.47 -9.13
CA ILE A 132 8.58 14.53 -8.61
C ILE A 132 9.34 15.35 -7.58
N GLU A 133 10.03 14.73 -6.64
CA GLU A 133 10.86 15.41 -5.63
C GLU A 133 12.02 16.22 -6.24
N SER A 134 12.57 15.78 -7.38
CA SER A 134 13.57 16.55 -8.13
C SER A 134 13.01 17.72 -8.93
N GLY A 135 11.67 17.91 -8.91
CA GLY A 135 10.99 19.00 -9.60
C GLY A 135 10.73 18.75 -11.08
N GLU A 136 10.91 17.53 -11.59
CA GLU A 136 10.74 17.23 -13.02
C GLU A 136 9.32 17.50 -13.52
N LEU A 137 8.30 17.29 -12.67
CA LEU A 137 6.90 17.51 -13.00
C LEU A 137 6.43 18.96 -12.78
N GLY A 138 7.09 19.72 -11.90
CA GLY A 138 6.58 20.96 -11.34
C GLY A 138 5.47 20.71 -10.32
N ASP A 139 4.54 21.65 -10.19
CA ASP A 139 3.40 21.52 -9.28
C ASP A 139 2.47 20.37 -9.72
N ILE A 140 2.02 19.58 -8.74
CA ILE A 140 1.05 18.51 -8.99
C ILE A 140 -0.36 19.11 -9.02
N TYR A 141 -1.12 18.78 -10.07
CA TYR A 141 -2.52 19.20 -10.23
C TYR A 141 -3.48 18.05 -9.88
N GLN A 142 -3.18 16.83 -10.32
CA GLN A 142 -4.06 15.68 -10.18
C GLN A 142 -3.27 14.39 -9.99
N ILE A 143 -3.83 13.48 -9.17
CA ILE A 143 -3.41 12.08 -9.10
C ILE A 143 -4.63 11.20 -9.41
N ALA A 144 -4.52 10.40 -10.46
CA ALA A 144 -5.54 9.46 -10.90
C ALA A 144 -5.03 8.03 -10.79
N THR A 145 -5.83 7.13 -10.20
CA THR A 145 -5.48 5.71 -10.13
C THR A 145 -6.56 4.83 -10.74
N ARG A 146 -6.14 3.72 -11.35
CA ARG A 146 -7.01 2.65 -11.83
C ARG A 146 -6.45 1.31 -11.36
N ARG A 147 -7.21 0.66 -10.48
CA ARG A 147 -6.86 -0.63 -9.91
C ARG A 147 -8.02 -1.60 -10.06
N GLN A 148 -7.97 -2.38 -11.11
CA GLN A 148 -9.07 -3.26 -11.46
C GLN A 148 -8.59 -4.63 -11.94
N GLY A 149 -9.48 -5.61 -11.84
CA GLY A 149 -9.19 -7.00 -12.24
C GLY A 149 -10.32 -7.94 -11.86
N PRO A 150 -10.18 -9.24 -12.16
CA PRO A 150 -11.17 -10.23 -11.75
C PRO A 150 -11.16 -10.42 -10.23
N PHE A 151 -12.31 -10.82 -9.69
CA PHE A 151 -12.48 -11.11 -8.26
C PHE A 151 -11.50 -12.18 -7.77
N PRO A 152 -10.71 -11.89 -6.73
CA PRO A 152 -9.81 -12.86 -6.12
C PRO A 152 -10.57 -13.74 -5.12
N ALA A 153 -10.91 -14.97 -5.48
CA ALA A 153 -11.72 -15.89 -4.66
C ALA A 153 -11.21 -16.13 -3.22
N ARG A 154 -9.98 -15.71 -2.92
CA ARG A 154 -9.37 -15.80 -1.58
C ARG A 154 -9.86 -14.72 -0.59
N ILE A 155 -10.46 -13.63 -1.08
CA ILE A 155 -10.93 -12.51 -0.24
C ILE A 155 -12.39 -12.76 0.12
N ALA A 156 -12.68 -12.88 1.41
CA ALA A 156 -14.00 -13.16 1.92
C ALA A 156 -14.50 -12.18 3.01
N ASP A 157 -13.58 -11.47 3.65
CA ASP A 157 -13.77 -10.72 4.89
C ASP A 157 -13.90 -9.21 4.70
N VAL A 158 -13.53 -8.68 3.53
CA VAL A 158 -13.53 -7.23 3.26
C VAL A 158 -14.04 -6.92 1.85
N GLY A 159 -14.42 -5.66 1.61
CA GLY A 159 -14.75 -5.12 0.30
C GLY A 159 -13.52 -4.64 -0.47
N VAL A 160 -13.75 -4.23 -1.72
CA VAL A 160 -12.68 -3.77 -2.63
C VAL A 160 -11.97 -2.52 -2.12
N VAL A 161 -12.65 -1.68 -1.35
CA VAL A 161 -12.06 -0.46 -0.77
C VAL A 161 -10.95 -0.82 0.22
N LYS A 162 -11.22 -1.70 1.18
CA LYS A 162 -10.22 -2.12 2.19
C LYS A 162 -9.15 -3.05 1.61
N ASP A 163 -9.48 -3.88 0.60
CA ASP A 163 -8.49 -4.76 -0.02
C ASP A 163 -7.61 -4.03 -1.06
N LEU A 164 -8.20 -3.38 -2.05
CA LEU A 164 -7.47 -2.76 -3.15
C LEU A 164 -7.36 -1.24 -3.03
N GLY A 165 -8.42 -0.56 -2.59
CA GLY A 165 -8.47 0.90 -2.51
C GLY A 165 -7.44 1.49 -1.56
N THR A 166 -7.14 0.81 -0.46
CA THR A 166 -6.11 1.23 0.50
C THR A 166 -4.73 1.38 -0.14
N HIS A 167 -4.37 0.59 -1.15
CA HIS A 167 -3.14 0.79 -1.89
C HIS A 167 -3.10 2.14 -2.60
N ASP A 168 -4.19 2.51 -3.27
CA ASP A 168 -4.26 3.73 -4.08
C ASP A 168 -4.39 4.98 -3.20
N ILE A 169 -5.09 4.87 -2.08
CA ILE A 169 -5.19 5.92 -1.05
C ILE A 169 -3.79 6.22 -0.48
N ASP A 170 -3.10 5.18 -0.02
CA ASP A 170 -1.75 5.28 0.52
C ASP A 170 -0.76 5.90 -0.47
N LEU A 171 -0.73 5.38 -1.70
CA LEU A 171 0.13 5.89 -2.77
C LEU A 171 -0.12 7.35 -3.09
N THR A 172 -1.38 7.78 -3.11
CA THR A 172 -1.77 9.14 -3.45
C THR A 172 -1.23 10.14 -2.43
N ALA A 173 -1.47 9.88 -1.14
CA ALA A 173 -0.96 10.72 -0.06
C ALA A 173 0.57 10.73 -0.04
N TRP A 174 1.19 9.57 -0.23
CA TRP A 174 2.64 9.42 -0.26
C TRP A 174 3.28 10.14 -1.45
N ILE A 175 2.75 10.01 -2.68
CA ILE A 175 3.27 10.69 -3.88
C ILE A 175 3.18 12.20 -3.73
N ALA A 176 2.03 12.72 -3.28
CA ALA A 176 1.81 14.15 -3.12
C ALA A 176 2.43 14.75 -1.86
N GLN A 177 2.91 13.92 -0.91
CA GLN A 177 3.33 14.37 0.44
C GLN A 177 2.26 15.23 1.13
N SER A 178 1.01 14.86 0.98
CA SER A 178 -0.11 15.65 1.48
C SER A 178 -1.26 14.72 1.88
N PRO A 179 -1.84 14.88 3.06
CA PRO A 179 -2.99 14.08 3.49
C PRO A 179 -4.25 14.44 2.68
N PHE A 180 -5.20 13.52 2.67
CA PHE A 180 -6.55 13.82 2.18
C PHE A 180 -7.24 14.83 3.10
N ALA A 181 -8.00 15.74 2.51
CA ALA A 181 -8.82 16.74 3.21
C ALA A 181 -10.32 16.52 2.97
N GLU A 182 -10.67 15.92 1.82
CA GLU A 182 -12.06 15.67 1.43
C GLU A 182 -12.13 14.49 0.48
N VAL A 183 -13.18 13.67 0.60
CA VAL A 183 -13.49 12.57 -0.33
C VAL A 183 -14.97 12.54 -0.68
N ASN A 184 -15.29 12.12 -1.91
CA ASN A 184 -16.63 11.78 -2.37
C ASN A 184 -16.57 10.48 -3.17
N ALA A 185 -17.47 9.54 -2.88
CA ALA A 185 -17.42 8.22 -3.48
C ALA A 185 -18.78 7.66 -3.84
N LYS A 186 -18.77 6.68 -4.74
CA LYS A 186 -19.87 5.79 -5.08
C LYS A 186 -19.38 4.35 -5.10
N THR A 187 -20.12 3.46 -4.51
CA THR A 187 -19.85 2.03 -4.51
C THR A 187 -20.88 1.26 -5.32
N PHE A 188 -20.51 0.07 -5.75
CA PHE A 188 -21.43 -0.87 -6.41
C PHE A 188 -21.11 -2.30 -5.96
N THR A 189 -22.16 -3.08 -5.71
CA THR A 189 -22.08 -4.49 -5.33
C THR A 189 -22.75 -5.31 -6.43
N ALA A 190 -22.00 -6.21 -7.06
CA ALA A 190 -22.47 -7.12 -8.10
C ALA A 190 -22.66 -8.55 -7.56
N SER A 191 -21.94 -8.89 -6.49
CA SER A 191 -21.96 -10.20 -5.84
C SER A 191 -23.04 -10.29 -4.75
N GLU A 192 -23.36 -11.50 -4.30
CA GLU A 192 -24.24 -11.72 -3.14
C GLU A 192 -23.53 -11.48 -1.78
N ARG A 193 -22.28 -11.00 -1.81
CA ARG A 193 -21.50 -10.71 -0.61
C ARG A 193 -21.97 -9.39 0.04
N PRO A 194 -21.78 -9.22 1.36
CA PRO A 194 -22.18 -8.00 2.06
C PRO A 194 -21.22 -6.81 1.81
N HIS A 195 -20.24 -6.93 0.91
CA HIS A 195 -19.22 -5.95 0.65
C HIS A 195 -19.28 -5.44 -0.80
N GLU A 196 -18.79 -4.24 -1.02
CA GLU A 196 -18.70 -3.61 -2.32
C GLU A 196 -17.64 -4.28 -3.21
N ASP A 197 -17.96 -4.39 -4.52
CA ASP A 197 -17.08 -4.95 -5.56
C ASP A 197 -16.43 -3.84 -6.42
N MET A 198 -16.93 -2.61 -6.32
CA MET A 198 -16.42 -1.46 -7.05
C MET A 198 -16.56 -0.19 -6.22
N ILE A 199 -15.58 0.69 -6.34
CA ILE A 199 -15.64 2.07 -5.90
C ILE A 199 -15.12 3.00 -6.99
N VAL A 200 -15.80 4.13 -7.17
CA VAL A 200 -15.32 5.30 -7.89
C VAL A 200 -15.33 6.45 -6.90
N ALA A 201 -14.16 7.03 -6.66
CA ALA A 201 -13.99 8.09 -5.68
C ALA A 201 -13.24 9.28 -6.29
N THR A 202 -13.59 10.48 -5.83
CA THR A 202 -12.86 11.71 -6.05
C THR A 202 -12.49 12.30 -4.69
N GLY A 203 -11.47 13.15 -4.64
CA GLY A 203 -11.06 13.79 -3.41
C GLY A 203 -10.17 14.98 -3.66
N ARG A 204 -9.83 15.64 -2.56
CA ARG A 204 -8.87 16.75 -2.53
C ARG A 204 -7.89 16.51 -1.39
N LEU A 205 -6.62 16.71 -1.68
CA LEU A 205 -5.58 16.72 -0.66
C LEU A 205 -5.48 18.11 0.01
N ALA A 206 -4.87 18.18 1.19
CA ALA A 206 -4.64 19.44 1.90
C ALA A 206 -3.80 20.44 1.08
N SER A 207 -2.94 19.94 0.18
CA SER A 207 -2.19 20.76 -0.80
C SER A 207 -3.05 21.34 -1.93
N GLY A 208 -4.32 20.94 -2.04
CA GLY A 208 -5.22 21.34 -3.13
C GLY A 208 -5.22 20.40 -4.33
N VAL A 209 -4.34 19.41 -4.39
CA VAL A 209 -4.30 18.40 -5.46
C VAL A 209 -5.61 17.62 -5.52
N ILE A 210 -6.16 17.49 -6.72
CA ILE A 210 -7.40 16.72 -6.95
C ILE A 210 -7.03 15.24 -7.17
N THR A 211 -7.83 14.36 -6.59
CA THR A 211 -7.62 12.91 -6.72
C THR A 211 -8.85 12.23 -7.33
N ASN A 212 -8.61 11.14 -8.06
CA ASN A 212 -9.68 10.25 -8.49
C ASN A 212 -9.19 8.79 -8.53
N HIS A 213 -10.06 7.88 -8.08
CA HIS A 213 -9.76 6.46 -7.95
C HIS A 213 -10.87 5.63 -8.58
N ILE A 214 -10.48 4.66 -9.41
CA ILE A 214 -11.38 3.64 -9.96
C ILE A 214 -10.83 2.29 -9.53
N VAL A 215 -11.52 1.63 -8.61
CA VAL A 215 -11.08 0.36 -8.05
C VAL A 215 -12.21 -0.67 -8.14
N ASN A 216 -11.95 -1.83 -8.72
CA ASN A 216 -12.98 -2.87 -8.80
C ASN A 216 -12.41 -4.28 -9.01
N TRP A 217 -13.25 -5.28 -8.69
CA TRP A 217 -13.07 -6.69 -8.97
C TRP A 217 -13.94 -7.19 -10.15
N LEU A 218 -14.51 -6.29 -10.94
CA LEU A 218 -15.49 -6.59 -11.99
C LEU A 218 -14.87 -6.61 -13.39
N SER A 219 -13.65 -6.13 -13.54
CA SER A 219 -12.95 -6.09 -14.81
C SER A 219 -12.31 -7.44 -15.14
N PRO A 220 -12.47 -7.96 -16.38
CA PRO A 220 -11.71 -9.12 -16.82
C PRO A 220 -10.22 -8.80 -17.05
N MET A 221 -9.87 -7.53 -17.22
CA MET A 221 -8.49 -7.06 -17.42
C MET A 221 -7.87 -6.65 -16.10
N LYS A 222 -6.64 -7.11 -15.84
CA LYS A 222 -5.85 -6.62 -14.71
C LYS A 222 -5.14 -5.33 -15.10
N GLU A 223 -5.49 -4.25 -14.41
CA GLU A 223 -4.92 -2.92 -14.61
C GLU A 223 -4.48 -2.33 -13.27
N ARG A 224 -3.30 -1.71 -13.24
CA ARG A 224 -2.69 -1.10 -12.07
C ARG A 224 -1.93 0.15 -12.50
N LEU A 225 -2.66 1.24 -12.73
CA LEU A 225 -2.12 2.50 -13.23
C LEU A 225 -2.19 3.60 -12.16
N THR A 226 -1.11 4.37 -12.08
CA THR A 226 -1.05 5.63 -11.34
C THR A 226 -0.60 6.72 -12.31
N ILE A 227 -1.41 7.75 -12.48
CA ILE A 227 -1.16 8.88 -13.35
C ILE A 227 -1.06 10.12 -12.48
N VAL A 228 0.05 10.85 -12.59
CA VAL A 228 0.27 12.11 -11.88
C VAL A 228 0.45 13.21 -12.91
N THR A 229 -0.54 14.10 -12.98
CA THR A 229 -0.53 15.26 -13.89
C THR A 229 -0.08 16.50 -13.15
N GLY A 230 0.82 17.24 -13.74
CA GLY A 230 1.34 18.49 -13.17
C GLY A 230 1.68 19.54 -14.22
N GLU A 231 2.41 20.55 -13.77
CA GLU A 231 2.74 21.74 -14.55
C GLU A 231 3.45 21.43 -15.86
N ARG A 232 4.36 20.43 -15.87
CA ARG A 232 5.26 20.16 -17.02
C ARG A 232 4.87 18.93 -17.82
N GLY A 233 3.80 18.22 -17.43
CA GLY A 233 3.38 17.00 -18.13
C GLY A 233 2.64 16.02 -17.24
N ALA A 234 2.78 14.74 -17.55
CA ALA A 234 2.19 13.67 -16.77
C ALA A 234 3.11 12.45 -16.68
N PHE A 235 3.30 11.93 -15.46
CA PHE A 235 3.86 10.60 -15.25
C PHE A 235 2.76 9.54 -15.30
N VAL A 236 3.06 8.44 -15.96
CA VAL A 236 2.23 7.23 -15.96
C VAL A 236 3.06 6.06 -15.47
N ALA A 237 2.68 5.49 -14.32
CA ALA A 237 3.26 4.26 -13.80
C ALA A 237 2.28 3.10 -13.95
N ASP A 238 2.74 2.00 -14.56
CA ASP A 238 2.07 0.71 -14.54
C ASP A 238 2.78 -0.19 -13.52
N THR A 239 2.10 -0.51 -12.40
CA THR A 239 2.73 -1.31 -11.34
C THR A 239 2.68 -2.81 -11.59
N VAL A 240 1.96 -3.29 -12.63
CA VAL A 240 2.01 -4.70 -13.07
C VAL A 240 3.33 -5.00 -13.76
N THR A 241 3.74 -4.10 -14.66
CA THR A 241 4.99 -4.23 -15.43
C THR A 241 6.18 -3.53 -14.78
N ALA A 242 5.90 -2.70 -13.77
CA ALA A 242 6.83 -1.76 -13.15
C ALA A 242 7.47 -0.82 -14.19
N ASP A 243 6.65 -0.27 -15.08
CA ASP A 243 7.07 0.69 -16.10
C ASP A 243 6.69 2.11 -15.70
N LEU A 244 7.57 3.07 -16.04
CA LEU A 244 7.34 4.50 -15.84
C LEU A 244 7.56 5.24 -17.16
N THR A 245 6.55 6.04 -17.55
CA THR A 245 6.61 6.92 -18.72
C THR A 245 6.28 8.34 -18.29
N PHE A 246 6.98 9.32 -18.83
CA PHE A 246 6.70 10.74 -18.73
C PHE A 246 6.25 11.27 -20.09
N TYR A 247 5.13 11.95 -20.10
CA TYR A 247 4.57 12.67 -21.23
C TYR A 247 4.77 14.17 -20.96
N GLU A 248 5.68 14.79 -21.67
CA GLU A 248 5.98 16.22 -21.53
C GLU A 248 4.90 17.06 -22.22
N ASN A 249 4.56 18.21 -21.64
CA ASN A 249 3.72 19.19 -22.30
C ASN A 249 4.38 19.67 -23.59
N GLY A 250 3.60 19.75 -24.67
CA GLY A 250 4.15 20.09 -25.96
C GLY A 250 4.62 21.54 -26.04
N SER A 251 5.78 21.71 -26.61
CA SER A 251 6.38 23.01 -26.90
C SER A 251 6.52 23.28 -28.39
N VAL A 252 6.18 22.30 -29.25
CA VAL A 252 6.33 22.40 -30.69
C VAL A 252 4.99 22.77 -31.34
N PRO A 253 4.89 23.90 -32.06
CA PRO A 253 3.70 24.23 -32.83
C PRO A 253 3.46 23.15 -33.89
N THR A 254 2.25 22.63 -33.96
CA THR A 254 1.85 21.73 -35.05
C THR A 254 1.58 22.57 -36.30
N GLU A 255 2.17 22.25 -37.44
CA GLU A 255 1.95 22.98 -38.73
C GLU A 255 0.51 22.88 -39.28
N TRP A 256 -0.36 22.11 -38.61
CA TRP A 256 -1.77 21.94 -38.96
C TRP A 256 -2.65 22.81 -38.07
N ASP A 257 -2.60 24.12 -38.29
CA ASP A 257 -3.31 25.14 -37.49
C ASP A 257 -4.79 24.84 -37.23
N ALA A 258 -5.50 24.29 -38.22
CA ALA A 258 -6.91 23.95 -38.05
C ALA A 258 -7.15 22.73 -37.14
N LEU A 259 -6.21 21.77 -37.09
CA LEU A 259 -6.33 20.57 -36.27
C LEU A 259 -5.77 20.81 -34.86
N SER A 260 -4.73 21.63 -34.72
CA SER A 260 -4.16 21.99 -33.41
C SER A 260 -5.12 22.86 -32.60
N ALA A 261 -5.79 23.81 -33.26
CA ALA A 261 -6.86 24.63 -32.65
C ALA A 261 -8.06 23.79 -32.21
N PHE A 262 -8.39 22.72 -32.96
CA PHE A 262 -9.49 21.82 -32.64
C PHE A 262 -9.12 20.78 -31.56
N ARG A 263 -7.89 20.27 -31.56
CA ARG A 263 -7.42 19.27 -30.58
C ARG A 263 -6.83 19.87 -29.31
N GLY A 264 -6.40 21.15 -29.36
CA GLY A 264 -5.80 21.84 -28.19
C GLY A 264 -4.52 21.18 -27.64
N VAL A 265 -3.82 20.37 -28.48
CA VAL A 265 -2.67 19.58 -28.03
C VAL A 265 -1.49 19.91 -28.92
N SER A 266 -0.41 20.40 -28.34
CA SER A 266 0.91 20.36 -28.96
C SER A 266 1.62 19.06 -28.54
N GLU A 267 2.38 18.45 -29.46
CA GLU A 267 3.13 17.24 -29.14
C GLU A 267 4.37 17.58 -28.30
N GLY A 268 4.53 16.88 -27.17
CA GLY A 268 5.73 16.91 -26.33
C GLY A 268 6.51 15.60 -26.43
N ASN A 269 7.65 15.56 -25.78
CA ASN A 269 8.44 14.35 -25.73
C ASN A 269 7.75 13.29 -24.87
N VAL A 270 7.95 12.02 -25.25
CA VAL A 270 7.54 10.86 -24.45
C VAL A 270 8.81 10.10 -24.04
N THR A 271 9.06 10.06 -22.75
CA THR A 271 10.23 9.38 -22.19
C THR A 271 9.79 8.16 -21.37
N ARG A 272 10.16 6.96 -21.82
CA ARG A 272 10.06 5.75 -21.01
C ARG A 272 11.39 5.52 -20.29
N TYR A 273 11.33 5.45 -18.95
CA TYR A 273 12.53 5.31 -18.14
C TYR A 273 12.93 3.85 -18.00
N ALA A 274 14.26 3.61 -18.10
CA ALA A 274 14.88 2.33 -17.79
C ALA A 274 15.55 2.39 -16.42
N PHE A 275 15.22 1.46 -15.54
CA PHE A 275 15.78 1.35 -14.19
C PHE A 275 15.73 -0.11 -13.70
N ALA A 276 16.51 -0.42 -12.68
CA ALA A 276 16.48 -1.74 -12.06
C ALA A 276 15.13 -1.98 -11.37
N LYS A 277 14.54 -3.16 -11.61
CA LYS A 277 13.25 -3.55 -11.06
C LYS A 277 13.49 -4.51 -9.89
N ALA A 278 13.72 -3.96 -8.69
CA ALA A 278 13.80 -4.73 -7.46
C ALA A 278 12.44 -5.34 -7.12
N GLU A 279 12.45 -6.47 -6.42
CA GLU A 279 11.22 -7.09 -5.94
C GLU A 279 10.60 -6.25 -4.82
N PRO A 280 9.35 -5.73 -4.97
CA PRO A 280 8.74 -4.83 -3.98
C PRO A 280 8.68 -5.41 -2.57
N LEU A 281 8.28 -6.69 -2.43
CA LEU A 281 8.20 -7.35 -1.13
C LEU A 281 9.57 -7.44 -0.43
N LYS A 282 10.64 -7.69 -1.20
CA LYS A 282 12.00 -7.69 -0.65
C LYS A 282 12.40 -6.32 -0.15
N THR A 283 12.16 -5.28 -0.96
CA THR A 283 12.47 -3.88 -0.60
C THR A 283 11.69 -3.44 0.64
N GLU A 284 10.43 -3.85 0.78
CA GLU A 284 9.61 -3.59 1.97
C GLU A 284 10.21 -4.20 3.24
N HIS A 285 10.65 -5.46 3.18
CA HIS A 285 11.34 -6.11 4.30
C HIS A 285 12.68 -5.45 4.65
N GLU A 286 13.45 -5.05 3.63
CA GLU A 286 14.69 -4.30 3.83
C GLU A 286 14.40 -2.96 4.52
N ALA A 287 13.33 -2.26 4.11
CA ALA A 287 12.88 -1.02 4.74
C ALA A 287 12.45 -1.21 6.20
N PHE A 288 11.73 -2.28 6.51
CA PHE A 288 11.37 -2.63 7.90
C PHE A 288 12.60 -2.90 8.76
N ARG A 289 13.55 -3.72 8.26
CA ARG A 289 14.85 -3.93 8.92
C ARG A 289 15.57 -2.61 9.18
N ASP A 290 15.66 -1.74 8.18
CA ASP A 290 16.35 -0.45 8.28
C ASP A 290 15.66 0.47 9.28
N GLY A 291 14.32 0.40 9.39
CA GLY A 291 13.55 1.06 10.43
C GLY A 291 13.95 0.63 11.85
N ILE A 292 14.11 -0.66 12.08
CA ILE A 292 14.58 -1.23 13.35
C ILE A 292 16.01 -0.76 13.67
N LEU A 293 16.85 -0.64 12.64
CA LEU A 293 18.23 -0.16 12.76
C LEU A 293 18.34 1.37 12.90
N GLY A 294 17.21 2.10 12.93
CA GLY A 294 17.16 3.54 13.22
C GLY A 294 16.75 4.44 12.06
N ASN A 295 16.60 3.94 10.84
CA ASN A 295 16.10 4.74 9.72
C ASN A 295 14.54 4.78 9.73
N ARG A 296 13.99 5.67 10.55
CA ARG A 296 12.54 5.78 10.78
C ARG A 296 11.72 6.20 9.53
N ASN A 297 12.37 6.66 8.48
CA ASN A 297 11.72 7.09 7.23
C ASN A 297 11.72 5.99 6.15
N ALA A 298 12.28 4.81 6.43
CA ALA A 298 12.41 3.76 5.42
C ALA A 298 11.10 3.01 5.17
N TYR A 299 10.30 2.78 6.21
CA TYR A 299 9.09 1.93 6.18
C TYR A 299 7.81 2.75 6.25
N VAL A 300 6.69 2.12 5.96
CA VAL A 300 5.35 2.72 6.16
C VAL A 300 4.97 2.53 7.62
N SER A 301 4.83 3.64 8.35
CA SER A 301 4.49 3.62 9.77
C SER A 301 3.02 3.20 10.00
N MET A 302 2.73 2.71 11.22
CA MET A 302 1.35 2.42 11.63
C MET A 302 0.46 3.67 11.57
N ARG A 303 1.01 4.86 11.81
CA ARG A 303 0.26 6.12 11.71
C ARG A 303 -0.18 6.38 10.27
N GLU A 304 0.71 6.22 9.30
CA GLU A 304 0.35 6.34 7.87
C GLU A 304 -0.66 5.27 7.44
N GLY A 305 -0.51 4.03 7.92
CA GLY A 305 -1.48 2.96 7.69
C GLY A 305 -2.86 3.27 8.30
N LEU A 306 -2.90 3.89 9.48
CA LEU A 306 -4.13 4.36 10.12
C LEU A 306 -4.78 5.50 9.34
N ASP A 307 -4.00 6.47 8.87
CA ASP A 307 -4.53 7.56 8.06
C ASP A 307 -5.12 7.03 6.74
N THR A 308 -4.47 6.04 6.12
CA THR A 308 -5.00 5.34 4.96
C THR A 308 -6.34 4.64 5.26
N LEU A 309 -6.46 3.99 6.41
CA LEU A 309 -7.70 3.32 6.82
C LEU A 309 -8.83 4.34 7.09
N ARG A 310 -8.53 5.47 7.72
CA ARG A 310 -9.50 6.58 7.92
C ARG A 310 -10.06 7.06 6.60
N VAL A 311 -9.21 7.31 5.61
CA VAL A 311 -9.66 7.73 4.27
C VAL A 311 -10.54 6.66 3.63
N ALA A 312 -10.17 5.38 3.73
CA ALA A 312 -10.95 4.27 3.19
C ALA A 312 -12.35 4.20 3.84
N GLU A 313 -12.46 4.35 5.15
CA GLU A 313 -13.75 4.39 5.87
C GLU A 313 -14.56 5.64 5.51
N SER A 314 -13.92 6.80 5.38
CA SER A 314 -14.59 8.03 4.91
C SER A 314 -15.12 7.91 3.48
N MET A 315 -14.44 7.16 2.60
CA MET A 315 -14.96 6.88 1.25
C MET A 315 -16.22 5.98 1.30
N LEU A 316 -16.26 5.00 2.20
CA LEU A 316 -17.46 4.17 2.41
C LEU A 316 -18.61 5.00 3.00
N GLU A 317 -18.34 5.83 4.02
CA GLU A 317 -19.31 6.76 4.60
C GLU A 317 -19.88 7.73 3.55
N SER A 318 -19.01 8.27 2.68
CA SER A 318 -19.43 9.14 1.57
C SER A 318 -20.33 8.40 0.59
N ALA A 319 -20.03 7.15 0.27
CA ALA A 319 -20.85 6.34 -0.63
C ALA A 319 -22.24 6.07 -0.05
N ASP A 320 -22.32 5.78 1.25
CA ASP A 320 -23.56 5.48 1.97
C ASP A 320 -24.42 6.75 2.18
N SER A 321 -23.81 7.86 2.58
CA SER A 321 -24.52 9.14 2.80
C SER A 321 -24.84 9.89 1.51
N GLY A 322 -24.12 9.60 0.42
CA GLY A 322 -24.22 10.35 -0.83
C GLY A 322 -23.60 11.74 -0.80
N SER A 323 -22.86 12.08 0.26
CA SER A 323 -22.26 13.40 0.50
C SER A 323 -20.74 13.33 0.57
N SER A 324 -20.06 14.47 0.38
CA SER A 324 -18.63 14.56 0.67
C SER A 324 -18.36 14.42 2.17
N VAL A 325 -17.24 13.77 2.50
CA VAL A 325 -16.72 13.66 3.87
C VAL A 325 -15.42 14.45 3.96
N HIS A 326 -15.30 15.30 4.98
CA HIS A 326 -14.09 16.04 5.33
C HIS A 326 -13.28 15.27 6.38
N LEU A 327 -11.95 15.25 6.21
CA LEU A 327 -10.99 14.50 7.04
C LEU A 327 -10.19 15.42 7.96
#